data_9e06b9374cf5cf49c6b0fd3e9823a2b9
#
_entry.id   9e06b9374cf5cf49c6b0fd3e9823a2b9
#
_cell.length_a   1.000
_cell.length_b   1.000
_cell.length_c   1.000
_cell.angle_alpha   90.00
_cell.angle_beta   90.00
_cell.angle_gamma   90.00
#
_symmetry.space_group_name_H-M   'P 1'
#
loop_
_entity.id
_entity.type
_entity.pdbx_description
1 polymer ?
#
loop_
_entity_poly.entity_id
_entity_poly.type
_entity_poly.pdbx_seq_one_letter_code
_entity_poly.pdbx_strand_id
1 'polypeptide(L)'
;MADLKVQQVQEWLLSTYGNRSEFAAFASESDFEANGITDNTTVTALIYALQYELGISGVTGNFGPTTISLAPKISFSNAGNYSENIIKILEGGLWCHGYSAGYNEDEDSFGGTYDSDTDAAVKQLQNDIGINPSGNFDGYLWKALLSTDAYVTTWTGGSEKLREAQQYLNGLAINGYFFTDDFLGGYLPTDGL
;
A
#
# COMPACT_ATOMS: atom_id res chain seq x y z
N MET A 1 8.08 -12.27 -14.36
CA MET A 1 9.53 -12.04 -14.15
C MET A 1 9.65 -11.48 -12.76
N ALA A 2 10.58 -11.95 -11.94
CA ALA A 2 10.77 -11.41 -10.60
C ALA A 2 11.20 -9.93 -10.68
N ASP A 3 10.62 -9.09 -9.82
CA ASP A 3 10.97 -7.69 -9.68
C ASP A 3 11.94 -7.54 -8.49
N LEU A 4 13.14 -7.02 -8.75
CA LEU A 4 14.17 -6.89 -7.72
C LEU A 4 13.76 -5.92 -6.60
N LYS A 5 12.95 -4.91 -6.89
CA LYS A 5 12.47 -3.97 -5.86
C LYS A 5 11.44 -4.64 -4.95
N VAL A 6 10.53 -5.41 -5.54
CA VAL A 6 9.58 -6.21 -4.77
C VAL A 6 10.31 -7.25 -3.92
N GLN A 7 11.36 -7.89 -4.47
CA GLN A 7 12.19 -8.82 -3.70
C GLN A 7 12.85 -8.14 -2.50
N GLN A 8 13.41 -6.95 -2.67
CA GLN A 8 14.00 -6.18 -1.56
C GLN A 8 12.97 -5.82 -0.48
N VAL A 9 11.73 -5.47 -0.87
CA VAL A 9 10.63 -5.25 0.07
C VAL A 9 10.35 -6.52 0.88
N GLN A 10 10.26 -7.67 0.23
CA GLN A 10 10.01 -8.96 0.88
C GLN A 10 11.15 -9.36 1.81
N GLU A 11 12.42 -9.18 1.41
CA GLU A 11 13.60 -9.41 2.23
C GLU A 11 13.61 -8.52 3.49
N TRP A 12 13.28 -7.24 3.32
CA TRP A 12 13.17 -6.31 4.43
C TRP A 12 12.06 -6.72 5.41
N LEU A 13 10.88 -7.11 4.92
CA LEU A 13 9.77 -7.59 5.75
C LEU A 13 10.18 -8.81 6.58
N LEU A 14 10.82 -9.80 5.96
CA LEU A 14 11.32 -10.99 6.64
C LEU A 14 12.40 -10.67 7.68
N SER A 15 13.33 -9.79 7.36
CA SER A 15 14.42 -9.42 8.28
C SER A 15 13.92 -8.60 9.47
N THR A 16 12.93 -7.73 9.27
CA THR A 16 12.45 -6.79 10.30
C THR A 16 11.37 -7.42 11.19
N TYR A 17 10.44 -8.16 10.59
CA TYR A 17 9.25 -8.68 11.30
C TYR A 17 9.23 -10.21 11.43
N GLY A 18 10.13 -10.94 10.77
CA GLY A 18 10.14 -12.39 10.73
C GLY A 18 10.25 -13.09 12.12
N ASN A 19 10.75 -12.38 13.13
CA ASN A 19 10.82 -12.88 14.52
C ASN A 19 9.57 -12.52 15.35
N ARG A 20 8.57 -11.83 14.80
CA ARG A 20 7.30 -11.54 15.47
C ARG A 20 6.39 -12.76 15.34
N SER A 21 5.80 -13.22 16.46
CA SER A 21 5.05 -14.50 16.52
C SER A 21 3.96 -14.61 15.45
N GLU A 22 3.15 -13.56 15.29
CA GLU A 22 2.03 -13.58 14.36
C GLU A 22 2.52 -13.49 12.91
N PHE A 23 3.56 -12.71 12.65
CA PHE A 23 4.17 -12.63 11.30
C PHE A 23 4.87 -13.94 10.94
N ALA A 24 5.60 -14.55 11.88
CA ALA A 24 6.27 -15.83 11.67
C ALA A 24 5.28 -16.98 11.36
N ALA A 25 4.16 -17.00 12.09
CA ALA A 25 3.08 -17.94 11.81
C ALA A 25 2.48 -17.72 10.41
N PHE A 26 2.13 -16.48 10.08
CA PHE A 26 1.64 -16.13 8.75
C PHE A 26 2.64 -16.50 7.65
N ALA A 27 3.91 -16.13 7.79
CA ALA A 27 4.93 -16.40 6.77
C ALA A 27 5.11 -17.90 6.53
N SER A 28 5.06 -18.72 7.61
CA SER A 28 5.15 -20.19 7.51
C SER A 28 3.89 -20.81 6.89
N GLU A 29 2.70 -20.32 7.23
CA GLU A 29 1.43 -20.85 6.72
C GLU A 29 1.17 -20.51 5.25
N SER A 30 1.69 -19.37 4.81
CA SER A 30 1.50 -18.85 3.44
C SER A 30 2.68 -19.12 2.50
N ASP A 31 3.73 -19.79 2.97
CA ASP A 31 5.00 -19.96 2.25
C ASP A 31 5.57 -18.60 1.74
N PHE A 32 5.45 -17.55 2.59
CA PHE A 32 5.93 -16.22 2.23
C PHE A 32 7.45 -16.19 2.09
N GLU A 33 7.93 -15.85 0.92
CA GLU A 33 9.35 -15.79 0.58
C GLU A 33 9.69 -14.56 -0.27
N ALA A 34 10.97 -14.20 -0.31
CA ALA A 34 11.47 -13.10 -1.13
C ALA A 34 11.73 -13.56 -2.58
N ASN A 35 10.67 -13.69 -3.35
CA ASN A 35 10.70 -14.19 -4.73
C ASN A 35 10.53 -13.09 -5.81
N GLY A 36 10.31 -11.83 -5.40
CA GLY A 36 10.12 -10.69 -6.30
C GLY A 36 8.78 -10.70 -7.05
N ILE A 37 7.80 -11.46 -6.58
CA ILE A 37 6.47 -11.52 -7.16
C ILE A 37 5.49 -10.85 -6.20
N THR A 38 4.77 -9.84 -6.68
CA THR A 38 3.66 -9.26 -5.92
C THR A 38 2.47 -10.21 -5.97
N ASP A 39 2.02 -10.61 -4.80
CA ASP A 39 0.83 -11.42 -4.59
C ASP A 39 0.10 -10.99 -3.30
N ASN A 40 -0.99 -11.67 -2.98
CA ASN A 40 -1.75 -11.39 -1.76
C ASN A 40 -0.91 -11.61 -0.49
N THR A 41 0.08 -12.51 -0.52
CA THR A 41 0.94 -12.76 0.65
C THR A 41 1.86 -11.60 0.91
N THR A 42 2.44 -10.99 -0.13
CA THR A 42 3.28 -9.79 -0.03
C THR A 42 2.49 -8.59 0.53
N VAL A 43 1.28 -8.37 0.00
CA VAL A 43 0.40 -7.29 0.50
C VAL A 43 -0.01 -7.54 1.95
N THR A 44 -0.37 -8.78 2.31
CA THR A 44 -0.71 -9.16 3.67
C THR A 44 0.47 -8.95 4.63
N ALA A 45 1.69 -9.28 4.21
CA ALA A 45 2.91 -9.03 4.98
C ALA A 45 3.11 -7.53 5.29
N LEU A 46 2.85 -6.64 4.31
CA LEU A 46 2.87 -5.19 4.51
C LEU A 46 1.80 -4.72 5.50
N ILE A 47 0.60 -5.35 5.52
CA ILE A 47 -0.43 -5.03 6.51
C ILE A 47 0.03 -5.44 7.92
N TYR A 48 0.61 -6.63 8.08
CA TYR A 48 1.20 -7.04 9.36
C TYR A 48 2.24 -6.02 9.86
N ALA A 49 3.16 -5.61 8.97
CA ALA A 49 4.17 -4.61 9.28
C ALA A 49 3.55 -3.29 9.73
N LEU A 50 2.55 -2.78 8.99
CA LEU A 50 1.85 -1.55 9.36
C LEU A 50 1.16 -1.69 10.72
N GLN A 51 0.49 -2.79 10.99
CA GLN A 51 -0.19 -3.03 12.26
C GLN A 51 0.79 -3.06 13.45
N TYR A 52 1.99 -3.63 13.27
CA TYR A 52 3.04 -3.57 14.29
C TYR A 52 3.53 -2.14 14.54
N GLU A 53 3.79 -1.37 13.48
CA GLU A 53 4.23 0.03 13.60
C GLU A 53 3.16 0.93 14.24
N LEU A 54 1.88 0.60 14.07
CA LEU A 54 0.75 1.27 14.71
C LEU A 54 0.51 0.83 16.16
N GLY A 55 1.25 -0.16 16.68
CA GLY A 55 1.06 -0.70 18.01
C GLY A 55 -0.26 -1.42 18.23
N ILE A 56 -0.86 -1.97 17.17
CA ILE A 56 -2.11 -2.73 17.25
C ILE A 56 -1.82 -4.06 17.96
N SER A 57 -2.58 -4.35 19.00
CA SER A 57 -2.53 -5.65 19.68
C SER A 57 -3.35 -6.67 18.91
N GLY A 58 -2.80 -7.88 18.73
CA GLY A 58 -3.46 -8.97 18.00
C GLY A 58 -3.52 -8.65 16.50
N VAL A 59 -2.37 -8.43 15.90
CA VAL A 59 -2.22 -8.21 14.45
C VAL A 59 -2.75 -9.41 13.67
N THR A 60 -3.43 -9.16 12.57
CA THR A 60 -4.14 -10.22 11.81
C THR A 60 -3.85 -10.21 10.31
N GLY A 61 -3.10 -9.20 9.81
CA GLY A 61 -2.94 -9.00 8.37
C GLY A 61 -4.22 -8.55 7.65
N ASN A 62 -5.29 -8.21 8.36
CA ASN A 62 -6.54 -7.69 7.79
C ASN A 62 -6.60 -6.16 7.94
N PHE A 63 -6.87 -5.46 6.85
CA PHE A 63 -6.99 -4.00 6.87
C PHE A 63 -8.40 -3.57 7.31
N GLY A 64 -8.66 -3.67 8.62
CA GLY A 64 -9.97 -3.35 9.22
C GLY A 64 -10.11 -1.89 9.69
N PRO A 65 -11.27 -1.55 10.28
CA PRO A 65 -11.58 -0.18 10.74
C PRO A 65 -10.54 0.39 11.72
N THR A 66 -10.00 -0.43 12.60
CA THR A 66 -8.95 -0.02 13.56
C THR A 66 -7.69 0.41 12.82
N THR A 67 -7.25 -0.36 11.82
CA THR A 67 -6.08 -0.03 11.01
C THR A 67 -6.31 1.27 10.23
N ILE A 68 -7.50 1.44 9.61
CA ILE A 68 -7.86 2.70 8.92
C ILE A 68 -7.78 3.89 9.87
N SER A 69 -8.36 3.77 11.06
CA SER A 69 -8.44 4.86 12.05
C SER A 69 -7.07 5.29 12.58
N LEU A 70 -6.14 4.33 12.73
CA LEU A 70 -4.80 4.57 13.28
C LEU A 70 -3.75 4.85 12.19
N ALA A 71 -4.06 4.54 10.93
CA ALA A 71 -3.12 4.72 9.82
C ALA A 71 -2.66 6.18 9.71
N PRO A 72 -1.35 6.40 9.46
CA PRO A 72 -0.77 7.73 9.43
C PRO A 72 -1.37 8.61 8.32
N LYS A 73 -1.52 9.90 8.61
CA LYS A 73 -1.83 10.91 7.59
C LYS A 73 -0.52 11.54 7.12
N ILE A 74 0.02 11.03 6.03
CA ILE A 74 1.34 11.38 5.51
C ILE A 74 1.21 12.37 4.34
N SER A 75 2.12 13.32 4.28
CA SER A 75 2.35 14.22 3.15
C SER A 75 3.83 14.56 3.09
N PHE A 76 4.28 15.10 1.97
CA PHE A 76 5.67 15.55 1.82
C PHE A 76 6.14 16.47 2.97
N SER A 77 5.25 17.31 3.49
CA SER A 77 5.60 18.30 4.53
C SER A 77 5.73 17.71 5.94
N ASN A 78 5.12 16.54 6.22
CA ASN A 78 5.10 15.97 7.57
C ASN A 78 5.69 14.56 7.66
N ALA A 79 6.15 13.99 6.56
CA ALA A 79 6.66 12.62 6.49
C ALA A 79 7.83 12.38 7.45
N GLY A 80 8.67 13.38 7.69
CA GLY A 80 9.78 13.30 8.66
C GLY A 80 9.34 13.11 10.13
N ASN A 81 8.04 13.18 10.44
CA ASN A 81 7.51 12.88 11.77
C ASN A 81 7.23 11.38 11.99
N TYR A 82 7.36 10.57 10.95
CA TYR A 82 7.09 9.13 11.00
C TYR A 82 8.38 8.31 10.97
N SER A 83 8.32 7.09 11.48
CA SER A 83 9.47 6.18 11.46
C SER A 83 9.83 5.79 10.02
N GLU A 84 11.09 5.47 9.81
CA GLU A 84 11.58 4.90 8.55
C GLU A 84 10.76 3.70 8.11
N ASN A 85 10.38 2.82 9.05
CA ASN A 85 9.56 1.65 8.76
C ASN A 85 8.19 2.00 8.19
N ILE A 86 7.53 3.04 8.70
CA ILE A 86 6.24 3.52 8.15
C ILE A 86 6.42 3.98 6.70
N ILE A 87 7.49 4.70 6.41
CA ILE A 87 7.78 5.15 5.04
C ILE A 87 8.12 3.95 4.15
N LYS A 88 8.93 3.00 4.63
CA LYS A 88 9.23 1.76 3.89
C LYS A 88 7.99 0.92 3.58
N ILE A 89 7.02 0.87 4.48
CA ILE A 89 5.74 0.19 4.21
C ILE A 89 4.97 0.89 3.08
N LEU A 90 4.94 2.22 3.09
CA LEU A 90 4.31 3.00 2.03
C LEU A 90 5.00 2.77 0.68
N GLU A 91 6.31 2.94 0.64
CA GLU A 91 7.12 2.76 -0.57
C GLU A 91 7.07 1.31 -1.08
N GLY A 92 7.15 0.34 -0.17
CA GLY A 92 7.00 -1.07 -0.50
C GLY A 92 5.64 -1.40 -1.12
N GLY A 93 4.56 -0.83 -0.57
CA GLY A 93 3.23 -0.95 -1.16
C GLY A 93 3.16 -0.33 -2.56
N LEU A 94 3.73 0.87 -2.75
CA LEU A 94 3.80 1.53 -4.05
C LEU A 94 4.58 0.70 -5.08
N TRP A 95 5.75 0.15 -4.72
CA TRP A 95 6.52 -0.75 -5.58
C TRP A 95 5.76 -2.02 -5.96
N CYS A 96 5.02 -2.62 -5.02
CA CYS A 96 4.19 -3.79 -5.29
C CYS A 96 3.10 -3.51 -6.34
N HIS A 97 2.69 -2.25 -6.50
CA HIS A 97 1.71 -1.81 -7.50
C HIS A 97 2.34 -1.15 -8.73
N GLY A 98 3.67 -1.22 -8.88
CA GLY A 98 4.39 -0.71 -10.05
C GLY A 98 4.62 0.80 -10.06
N TYR A 99 4.44 1.47 -8.92
CA TYR A 99 4.79 2.88 -8.76
C TYR A 99 6.23 3.01 -8.29
N SER A 100 7.03 3.82 -8.99
CA SER A 100 8.41 4.12 -8.58
C SER A 100 8.39 5.10 -7.41
N ALA A 101 8.54 4.59 -6.20
CA ALA A 101 8.73 5.38 -4.98
C ALA A 101 10.22 5.43 -4.61
N GLY A 102 10.59 6.25 -3.64
CA GLY A 102 11.97 6.52 -3.26
C GLY A 102 12.87 5.29 -3.19
N TYR A 103 14.02 5.41 -3.80
CA TYR A 103 15.03 4.38 -3.88
C TYR A 103 16.40 5.01 -3.65
N ASN A 104 17.16 4.44 -2.73
CA ASN A 104 18.51 4.88 -2.45
C ASN A 104 19.47 4.19 -3.41
N GLU A 105 19.92 4.90 -4.46
CA GLU A 105 20.85 4.36 -5.45
C GLU A 105 22.23 4.05 -4.85
N ASP A 106 22.67 4.80 -3.84
CA ASP A 106 23.98 4.60 -3.20
C ASP A 106 24.03 3.30 -2.39
N GLU A 107 22.91 2.90 -1.81
CA GLU A 107 22.79 1.69 -0.99
C GLU A 107 22.15 0.51 -1.73
N ASP A 108 21.75 0.72 -2.99
CA ASP A 108 20.98 -0.25 -3.78
C ASP A 108 19.78 -0.82 -2.99
N SER A 109 19.07 0.05 -2.29
CA SER A 109 17.96 -0.31 -1.41
C SER A 109 16.74 0.58 -1.60
N PHE A 110 15.54 0.06 -1.32
CA PHE A 110 14.38 0.92 -1.26
C PHE A 110 14.41 1.75 0.04
N GLY A 111 14.02 3.01 -0.07
CA GLY A 111 14.31 4.11 0.80
C GLY A 111 13.94 4.02 2.27
N GLY A 112 12.74 4.51 2.63
CA GLY A 112 12.38 4.84 4.02
C GLY A 112 12.52 6.34 4.27
N THR A 113 12.82 7.11 3.23
CA THR A 113 12.77 8.57 3.22
C THR A 113 11.76 9.04 2.19
N TYR A 114 10.72 9.71 2.65
CA TYR A 114 9.70 10.27 1.77
C TYR A 114 10.31 11.44 0.97
N ASP A 115 10.72 11.18 -0.24
CA ASP A 115 11.33 12.12 -1.16
C ASP A 115 10.35 12.62 -2.25
N SER A 116 10.88 13.31 -3.27
CA SER A 116 10.08 13.81 -4.39
C SER A 116 9.50 12.67 -5.25
N ASP A 117 10.20 11.55 -5.35
CA ASP A 117 9.76 10.41 -6.15
C ASP A 117 8.63 9.66 -5.45
N THR A 118 8.73 9.49 -4.12
CA THR A 118 7.63 8.97 -3.29
C THR A 118 6.38 9.86 -3.39
N ASP A 119 6.53 11.19 -3.33
CA ASP A 119 5.42 12.14 -3.50
C ASP A 119 4.78 12.04 -4.89
N ALA A 120 5.61 11.90 -5.94
CA ALA A 120 5.14 11.70 -7.29
C ALA A 120 4.38 10.38 -7.47
N ALA A 121 4.89 9.29 -6.89
CA ALA A 121 4.25 7.97 -6.89
C ALA A 121 2.88 8.00 -6.17
N VAL A 122 2.80 8.68 -5.01
CA VAL A 122 1.52 8.89 -4.30
C VAL A 122 0.53 9.66 -5.16
N LYS A 123 0.96 10.73 -5.82
CA LYS A 123 0.09 11.52 -6.72
C LYS A 123 -0.35 10.71 -7.93
N GLN A 124 0.52 9.85 -8.46
CA GLN A 124 0.15 8.96 -9.55
C GLN A 124 -0.89 7.94 -9.11
N LEU A 125 -0.71 7.29 -7.95
CA LEU A 125 -1.73 6.42 -7.35
C LEU A 125 -3.08 7.14 -7.20
N GLN A 126 -3.07 8.38 -6.67
CA GLN A 126 -4.27 9.19 -6.53
C GLN A 126 -4.97 9.46 -7.86
N ASN A 127 -4.21 9.84 -8.91
CA ASN A 127 -4.75 10.01 -10.25
C ASN A 127 -5.38 8.71 -10.78
N ASP A 128 -4.69 7.60 -10.59
CA ASP A 128 -5.13 6.29 -11.07
C ASP A 128 -6.40 5.80 -10.35
N ILE A 129 -6.58 6.14 -9.08
CA ILE A 129 -7.82 5.90 -8.33
C ILE A 129 -8.94 6.87 -8.73
N GLY A 130 -8.62 7.99 -9.42
CA GLY A 130 -9.59 9.01 -9.84
C GLY A 130 -9.86 10.08 -8.79
N ILE A 131 -8.92 10.31 -7.87
CA ILE A 131 -9.02 11.36 -6.85
C ILE A 131 -8.02 12.49 -7.11
N ASN A 132 -8.21 13.64 -6.43
CA ASN A 132 -7.31 14.78 -6.56
C ASN A 132 -5.87 14.40 -6.12
N PRO A 133 -4.86 14.58 -6.99
CA PRO A 133 -3.47 14.23 -6.69
C PRO A 133 -2.81 15.25 -5.74
N SER A 134 -3.27 15.28 -4.51
CA SER A 134 -2.80 16.23 -3.50
C SER A 134 -1.46 15.85 -2.86
N GLY A 135 -1.03 14.60 -3.00
CA GLY A 135 0.12 14.04 -2.26
C GLY A 135 -0.20 13.72 -0.79
N ASN A 136 -1.44 13.94 -0.33
CA ASN A 136 -1.85 13.57 1.02
C ASN A 136 -2.28 12.10 1.06
N PHE A 137 -1.72 11.34 1.98
CA PHE A 137 -1.99 9.92 2.15
C PHE A 137 -2.72 9.69 3.47
N ASP A 138 -3.94 9.18 3.44
CA ASP A 138 -4.79 8.94 4.62
C ASP A 138 -5.10 7.45 4.81
N GLY A 139 -5.89 7.12 5.84
CA GLY A 139 -6.22 5.74 6.18
C GLY A 139 -6.97 4.99 5.07
N TYR A 140 -7.76 5.66 4.25
CA TYR A 140 -8.45 5.05 3.11
C TYR A 140 -7.50 4.79 1.95
N LEU A 141 -6.55 5.70 1.73
CA LEU A 141 -5.52 5.50 0.71
C LEU A 141 -4.54 4.39 1.12
N TRP A 142 -4.23 4.28 2.42
CA TRP A 142 -3.52 3.12 2.97
C TRP A 142 -4.26 1.81 2.69
N LYS A 143 -5.57 1.78 2.91
CA LYS A 143 -6.38 0.60 2.62
C LYS A 143 -6.40 0.29 1.12
N ALA A 144 -6.56 1.30 0.27
CA ALA A 144 -6.52 1.12 -1.19
C ALA A 144 -5.19 0.52 -1.65
N LEU A 145 -4.06 0.98 -1.06
CA LEU A 145 -2.73 0.48 -1.38
C LEU A 145 -2.49 -0.94 -0.85
N LEU A 146 -2.96 -1.25 0.37
CA LEU A 146 -2.64 -2.49 1.09
C LEU A 146 -3.83 -3.44 1.26
N SER A 147 -4.94 -3.28 0.51
CA SER A 147 -5.98 -4.30 0.55
C SER A 147 -5.62 -5.47 -0.35
N THR A 148 -6.08 -6.67 0.04
CA THR A 148 -5.91 -7.88 -0.79
C THR A 148 -6.81 -7.88 -2.03
N ASP A 149 -7.82 -6.99 -2.07
CA ASP A 149 -8.61 -6.68 -3.26
C ASP A 149 -7.92 -5.59 -4.09
N ALA A 150 -6.61 -5.62 -4.08
CA ALA A 150 -5.76 -4.52 -4.43
C ALA A 150 -5.91 -4.13 -5.89
N TYR A 151 -5.92 -2.86 -6.05
CA TYR A 151 -5.64 -2.08 -7.20
C TYR A 151 -4.61 -2.74 -8.14
N VAL A 152 -5.08 -3.23 -9.26
CA VAL A 152 -4.25 -3.79 -10.35
C VAL A 152 -4.37 -2.89 -11.56
N THR A 153 -3.25 -2.58 -12.21
CA THR A 153 -3.27 -1.74 -13.40
C THR A 153 -3.87 -2.47 -14.61
N THR A 154 -4.58 -1.76 -15.48
CA THR A 154 -5.36 -2.28 -16.61
C THR A 154 -4.58 -3.15 -17.61
N TRP A 155 -3.25 -3.09 -17.62
CA TRP A 155 -2.41 -3.86 -18.54
C TRP A 155 -2.37 -5.38 -18.26
N THR A 156 -2.99 -5.84 -17.17
CA THR A 156 -3.10 -7.25 -16.82
C THR A 156 -4.45 -7.88 -17.22
N GLY A 157 -5.24 -7.22 -18.06
CA GLY A 157 -6.46 -7.77 -18.63
C GLY A 157 -7.75 -7.04 -18.27
N GLY A 158 -7.66 -5.94 -17.53
CA GLY A 158 -8.81 -5.10 -17.20
C GLY A 158 -9.33 -4.26 -18.38
N SER A 159 -10.52 -3.69 -18.25
CA SER A 159 -11.15 -2.80 -19.22
C SER A 159 -10.97 -1.34 -18.81
N GLU A 160 -10.45 -0.50 -19.71
CA GLU A 160 -10.34 0.95 -19.45
C GLU A 160 -11.69 1.59 -19.14
N LYS A 161 -12.76 1.17 -19.83
CA LYS A 161 -14.10 1.69 -19.55
C LYS A 161 -14.60 1.36 -18.15
N LEU A 162 -14.29 0.17 -17.67
CA LEU A 162 -14.65 -0.22 -16.31
C LEU A 162 -13.78 0.54 -15.30
N ARG A 163 -12.50 0.73 -15.60
CA ARG A 163 -11.60 1.57 -14.80
C ARG A 163 -12.10 3.01 -14.69
N GLU A 164 -12.49 3.64 -15.81
CA GLU A 164 -13.09 4.98 -15.82
C GLU A 164 -14.35 5.05 -14.94
N ALA A 165 -15.19 4.00 -14.96
CA ALA A 165 -16.37 3.93 -14.10
C ALA A 165 -16.00 3.81 -12.61
N GLN A 166 -15.00 2.99 -12.28
CA GLN A 166 -14.47 2.85 -10.92
C GLN A 166 -13.87 4.19 -10.42
N GLN A 167 -13.08 4.89 -11.25
CA GLN A 167 -12.55 6.22 -10.95
C GLN A 167 -13.66 7.26 -10.74
N TYR A 168 -14.69 7.23 -11.57
CA TYR A 168 -15.84 8.12 -11.43
C TYR A 168 -16.58 7.88 -10.10
N LEU A 169 -16.78 6.62 -9.71
CA LEU A 169 -17.40 6.26 -8.44
C LEU A 169 -16.53 6.71 -7.24
N ASN A 170 -15.22 6.56 -7.32
CA ASN A 170 -14.31 7.07 -6.30
C ASN A 170 -14.41 8.60 -6.16
N GLY A 171 -14.49 9.31 -7.28
CA GLY A 171 -14.71 10.76 -7.32
C GLY A 171 -16.02 11.19 -6.68
N LEU A 172 -17.09 10.43 -6.89
CA LEU A 172 -18.39 10.68 -6.23
C LEU A 172 -18.32 10.44 -4.72
N ALA A 173 -17.63 9.37 -4.29
CA ALA A 173 -17.47 9.05 -2.87
C ALA A 173 -16.74 10.19 -2.12
N ILE A 174 -15.65 10.72 -2.71
CA ILE A 174 -14.90 11.85 -2.13
C ILE A 174 -15.76 13.11 -2.02
N ASN A 175 -16.63 13.37 -3.01
CA ASN A 175 -17.51 14.52 -2.99
C ASN A 175 -18.75 14.34 -2.10
N GLY A 176 -18.83 13.27 -1.31
CA GLY A 176 -19.88 13.04 -0.33
C GLY A 176 -21.19 12.51 -0.92
N TYR A 177 -21.19 12.01 -2.15
CA TYR A 177 -22.37 11.37 -2.76
C TYR A 177 -22.58 9.94 -2.27
N PHE A 178 -21.52 9.30 -1.76
CA PHE A 178 -21.57 7.98 -1.11
C PHE A 178 -20.81 8.03 0.20
N PHE A 179 -21.21 7.20 1.15
CA PHE A 179 -20.44 6.97 2.36
C PHE A 179 -19.41 5.86 2.08
N THR A 180 -18.14 6.23 2.02
CA THR A 180 -17.06 5.28 1.81
C THR A 180 -17.00 4.21 2.89
N ASP A 181 -17.36 4.55 4.12
CA ASP A 181 -17.31 3.65 5.28
C ASP A 181 -18.39 2.58 5.23
N ASP A 182 -19.61 2.93 4.76
CA ASP A 182 -20.77 2.05 4.82
C ASP A 182 -20.90 1.15 3.58
N PHE A 183 -20.34 1.57 2.43
CA PHE A 183 -20.57 0.90 1.15
C PHE A 183 -19.38 0.08 0.65
N LEU A 184 -18.16 0.58 0.80
CA LEU A 184 -16.96 -0.03 0.18
C LEU A 184 -15.82 -0.22 1.17
N GLY A 185 -15.92 0.35 2.37
CA GLY A 185 -14.83 0.37 3.33
C GLY A 185 -13.55 1.03 2.79
N GLY A 186 -13.66 1.94 1.81
CA GLY A 186 -12.56 2.64 1.17
C GLY A 186 -12.84 2.96 -0.30
N TYR A 187 -11.77 3.23 -1.06
CA TYR A 187 -11.86 3.44 -2.51
C TYR A 187 -12.04 2.12 -3.25
N LEU A 188 -12.77 2.17 -4.37
CA LEU A 188 -12.83 1.05 -5.31
C LEU A 188 -11.46 0.82 -5.94
N PRO A 189 -11.07 -0.44 -6.13
CA PRO A 189 -9.99 -0.76 -7.06
C PRO A 189 -10.30 -0.15 -8.43
N THR A 190 -9.28 0.34 -9.12
CA THR A 190 -9.43 0.88 -10.48
C THR A 190 -8.68 0.01 -11.48
N ASP A 191 -8.87 -1.29 -11.32
CA ASP A 191 -8.23 -2.36 -12.09
C ASP A 191 -8.91 -2.65 -13.44
N GLY A 192 -10.12 -2.12 -13.63
CA GLY A 192 -10.91 -2.36 -14.82
C GLY A 192 -11.54 -3.78 -14.88
N LEU A 193 -11.59 -4.51 -13.75
CA LEU A 193 -12.16 -5.85 -13.60
C LEU A 193 -13.54 -5.84 -12.97
#